data_0fe9d340181cfdb09905d6e016992b69
#
_entry.id   0fe9d340181cfdb09905d6e016992b69
#
_cell.length_a   1.000
_cell.length_b   1.000
_cell.length_c   1.000
_cell.angle_alpha   90.00
_cell.angle_beta   90.00
_cell.angle_gamma   90.00
#
_symmetry.space_group_name_H-M   'P 1'
#
loop_
_entity.id
_entity.type
_entity.pdbx_description
1 polymer ?
#
loop_
_entity_poly.entity_id
_entity_poly.type
_entity_poly.pdbx_seq_one_letter_code
_entity_poly.pdbx_strand_id
1 'polypeptide(L)' 'TETLRAERERETAEVARLRAERAEIRTKVDGLLAEIARLESAVQGATT' A
#
# COMPACT_ATOMS: atom_id res chain seq x y z
N THR A 1 -29.36 14.76 -11.64
CA THR A 1 -29.90 13.89 -12.65
C THR A 1 -28.87 12.80 -13.03
N GLU A 2 -29.08 12.15 -14.17
CA GLU A 2 -28.21 11.03 -14.57
C GLU A 2 -26.75 11.42 -14.78
N THR A 3 -26.50 12.59 -15.32
CA THR A 3 -25.13 13.08 -15.53
C THR A 3 -24.39 13.27 -14.20
N LEU A 4 -25.07 13.83 -13.24
CA LEU A 4 -24.50 14.03 -11.91
C LEU A 4 -24.25 12.70 -11.22
N ARG A 5 -25.14 11.73 -11.40
CA ARG A 5 -24.98 10.40 -10.84
C ARG A 5 -23.78 9.69 -11.46
N ALA A 6 -23.63 9.78 -12.76
CA ALA A 6 -22.52 9.17 -13.47
C ALA A 6 -21.19 9.77 -13.02
N GLU A 7 -21.15 11.08 -12.85
CA GLU A 7 -19.96 11.77 -12.34
C GLU A 7 -19.60 11.34 -10.93
N ARG A 8 -20.60 11.21 -10.07
CA ARG A 8 -20.40 10.77 -8.69
C ARG A 8 -19.87 9.34 -8.63
N GLU A 9 -20.46 8.47 -9.44
CA GLU A 9 -20.02 7.08 -9.49
C GLU A 9 -18.60 6.97 -9.98
N ARG A 10 -18.23 7.79 -10.96
CA ARG A 10 -16.87 7.83 -11.49
C ARG A 10 -15.89 8.31 -10.44
N GLU A 11 -16.23 9.37 -9.73
CA GLU A 11 -15.38 9.89 -8.67
C GLU A 11 -15.21 8.89 -7.54
N THR A 12 -16.28 8.23 -7.14
CA THR A 12 -16.23 7.21 -6.10
C THR A 12 -15.36 6.05 -6.50
N ALA A 13 -15.49 5.61 -7.77
CA ALA A 13 -14.68 4.52 -8.29
C ALA A 13 -13.21 4.89 -8.35
N GLU A 14 -12.91 6.14 -8.71
CA GLU A 14 -11.54 6.63 -8.78
C GLU A 14 -10.90 6.70 -7.40
N VAL A 15 -11.64 7.20 -6.42
CA VAL A 15 -11.18 7.23 -5.03
C VAL A 15 -10.93 5.82 -4.50
N ALA A 16 -11.83 4.90 -4.79
CA ALA A 16 -11.67 3.51 -4.37
C ALA A 16 -10.42 2.89 -4.99
N ARG A 17 -10.17 3.17 -6.27
CA ARG A 17 -8.98 2.67 -6.96
C ARG A 17 -7.70 3.23 -6.35
N LEU A 18 -7.68 4.53 -6.08
CA LEU A 18 -6.53 5.17 -5.47
C LEU A 18 -6.25 4.63 -4.07
N ARG A 19 -7.28 4.37 -3.32
CA ARG A 19 -7.14 3.78 -1.98
C ARG A 19 -6.59 2.37 -2.05
N ALA A 20 -7.04 1.60 -3.02
CA ALA A 20 -6.54 0.24 -3.22
C ALA A 20 -5.07 0.25 -3.63
N GLU A 21 -4.69 1.14 -4.52
CA GLU A 21 -3.28 1.29 -4.93
C GLU A 21 -2.40 1.69 -3.75
N ARG A 22 -2.88 2.61 -2.94
CA ARG A 22 -2.16 3.07 -1.75
C ARG A 22 -1.97 1.94 -0.75
N ALA A 23 -3.02 1.16 -0.54
CA ALA A 23 -2.96 0.02 0.36
C ALA A 23 -1.97 -1.04 -0.13
N GLU A 24 -1.94 -1.27 -1.44
CA GLU A 24 -1.00 -2.19 -2.06
C GLU A 24 0.44 -1.76 -1.86
N ILE A 25 0.71 -0.49 -2.12
CA ILE A 25 2.04 0.08 -1.92
C ILE A 25 2.46 -0.03 -0.46
N ARG A 26 1.55 0.28 0.44
CA ARG A 26 1.81 0.20 1.87
C ARG A 26 2.17 -1.21 2.30
N THR A 27 1.44 -2.19 1.80
CA THR A 27 1.71 -3.59 2.10
C THR A 27 3.09 -4.00 1.60
N LYS A 28 3.47 -3.57 0.41
CA LYS A 28 4.78 -3.86 -0.15
C LYS A 28 5.91 -3.22 0.64
N VAL A 29 5.72 -1.97 1.01
CA VAL A 29 6.70 -1.25 1.83
C VAL A 29 6.85 -1.89 3.20
N ASP A 30 5.75 -2.25 3.84
CA ASP A 30 5.77 -2.92 5.13
C ASP A 30 6.50 -4.27 5.03
N GLY A 31 6.29 -5.01 3.95
CA GLY A 31 6.98 -6.26 3.70
C GLY A 31 8.48 -6.08 3.55
N LEU A 32 8.89 -5.05 2.84
CA LEU A 32 10.30 -4.72 2.66
C LEU A 32 10.96 -4.32 3.98
N LEU A 33 10.26 -3.51 4.76
CA LEU A 33 10.76 -3.10 6.07
C LEU A 33 10.94 -4.30 7.00
N ALA A 34 10.01 -5.24 6.95
CA ALA A 34 10.11 -6.46 7.74
C ALA A 34 11.31 -7.31 7.29
N GLU A 35 11.58 -7.38 6.00
CA GLU A 35 12.72 -8.09 5.46
C GLU A 35 14.04 -7.44 5.89
N ILE A 36 14.10 -6.12 5.83
CA ILE A 36 15.28 -5.37 6.25
C ILE A 36 15.55 -5.61 7.74
N ALA A 37 14.51 -5.56 8.54
CA ALA A 37 14.65 -5.81 9.98
C ALA A 37 15.18 -7.21 10.26
N ARG A 38 14.72 -8.17 9.47
CA ARG A 38 15.17 -9.57 9.60
C ARG A 38 16.65 -9.72 9.23
N LEU A 39 17.06 -9.03 8.16
CA LEU A 39 18.45 -9.03 7.70
C LEU A 39 19.36 -8.36 8.73
N GLU A 40 18.93 -7.25 9.28
CA GLU A 40 19.70 -6.56 10.32
C GLU A 40 19.89 -7.45 11.54
N SER A 41 18.86 -8.15 11.95
CA SER A 41 18.90 -9.06 13.07
C SER A 41 19.88 -10.20 12.79
N ALA A 42 19.88 -10.74 11.58
CA ALA A 42 20.78 -11.81 11.17
C ALA A 42 22.24 -11.33 11.15
N VAL A 43 22.47 -10.12 10.66
CA VAL A 43 23.81 -9.53 10.62
C VAL A 43 24.33 -9.30 12.04
N GLN A 44 23.51 -8.76 12.91
CA GLN A 44 23.89 -8.54 14.30
C GLN A 44 24.20 -9.85 15.01
N GLY A 45 23.41 -10.89 14.76
CA GLY A 45 23.65 -12.21 15.29
C GLY A 45 24.97 -12.80 14.82
N ALA A 46 25.33 -12.52 13.56
CA ALA A 46 26.59 -13.04 12.98
C ALA A 46 27.81 -12.33 13.53
N THR A 47 27.68 -11.07 13.93
CA THR A 47 28.82 -10.28 14.42
C THR A 47 29.12 -10.45 15.90
N THR A 48 28.18 -11.01 16.62
CA THR A 48 28.41 -11.30 18.04
C THR A 48 28.94 -12.69 18.21
#